data_95877de3fd9d0b5d63a66b64c2f7282c
#
_entry.id   95877de3fd9d0b5d63a66b64c2f7282c
#
_cell.length_a   1.000
_cell.length_b   1.000
_cell.length_c   1.000
_cell.angle_alpha   90.00
_cell.angle_beta   90.00
_cell.angle_gamma   90.00
#
_symmetry.space_group_name_H-M   'P 1'
#
loop_
_entity.id
_entity.type
_entity.pdbx_description
1 polymer ?
#
loop_
_entity_poly.entity_id
_entity_poly.type
_entity_poly.pdbx_seq_one_letter_code
_entity_poly.pdbx_strand_id
1 'polypeptide(L)'
;EIASCLVGSEMCIRDSFISDTIIATHLNEYFGFTQEDMAYILRDLDAQEYADKIKNWYDGYSFDGVLSVYSPRSVVNSMRFRKISNYWNQTETFEALQMYIDMNFEHLKDDVLSMIAGESVAVNTESFTNDMATFRTEDDVLTLLIHLGYLAYDDKTKTVKIPNSEIRAEYVNTVSVSDWGSVSKALKDSADTLNAIWQGREEQVSKAIEQAHFETSHIQY
;
A
#
# COMPACT_ATOMS: atom_id res chain seq x y z
N GLU A 1 -13.11 0.63 32.31
CA GLU A 1 -12.28 1.77 31.86
C GLU A 1 -11.89 1.65 30.38
N ILE A 2 -11.61 0.44 29.86
CA ILE A 2 -11.30 0.23 28.43
C ILE A 2 -12.49 0.57 27.49
N ALA A 3 -13.72 0.34 27.96
CA ALA A 3 -14.92 0.62 27.16
C ALA A 3 -15.24 2.13 27.02
N SER A 4 -14.73 2.97 27.90
CA SER A 4 -14.96 4.42 27.85
C SER A 4 -14.01 5.13 26.87
N CYS A 5 -12.84 4.56 26.59
CA CYS A 5 -11.94 5.02 25.55
C CYS A 5 -12.46 4.70 24.12
N LEU A 6 -13.34 3.70 23.99
CA LEU A 6 -13.92 3.30 22.70
C LEU A 6 -14.99 4.28 22.16
N VAL A 7 -15.51 5.17 23.01
CA VAL A 7 -16.69 6.00 22.67
C VAL A 7 -16.41 7.51 22.73
N GLY A 8 -15.27 7.96 23.19
CA GLY A 8 -15.10 9.38 23.55
C GLY A 8 -13.87 10.13 23.05
N SER A 9 -12.85 9.47 22.59
CA SER A 9 -11.73 10.15 21.89
C SER A 9 -10.99 9.16 21.03
N GLU A 10 -11.07 9.36 19.74
CA GLU A 10 -10.29 8.60 18.73
C GLU A 10 -8.76 8.68 18.99
N MET A 11 -8.33 9.63 19.80
CA MET A 11 -6.94 9.89 20.13
C MET A 11 -6.30 8.85 21.05
N CYS A 12 -6.98 8.35 22.07
CA CYS A 12 -6.37 7.42 23.05
C CYS A 12 -6.08 6.01 22.49
N ILE A 13 -6.84 5.56 21.50
CA ILE A 13 -6.64 4.23 20.90
C ILE A 13 -5.53 4.27 19.86
N ARG A 14 -5.45 5.36 19.09
CA ARG A 14 -4.40 5.53 18.07
C ARG A 14 -3.02 5.67 18.67
N ASP A 15 -2.84 6.51 19.68
CA ASP A 15 -1.53 6.90 20.18
C ASP A 15 -0.80 5.78 20.92
N SER A 16 -1.49 5.04 21.78
CA SER A 16 -0.86 3.93 22.52
C SER A 16 -0.72 2.66 21.70
N PHE A 17 -1.70 2.38 20.83
CA PHE A 17 -1.78 1.11 20.13
C PHE A 17 -0.87 1.08 18.89
N ILE A 18 -0.72 2.21 18.21
CA ILE A 18 0.03 2.30 16.96
C ILE A 18 1.52 2.46 17.21
N SER A 19 1.91 3.28 18.18
CA SER A 19 3.31 3.41 18.62
C SER A 19 3.86 2.07 19.12
N ASP A 20 3.08 1.33 19.90
CA ASP A 20 3.46 0.00 20.39
C ASP A 20 3.45 -1.07 19.28
N THR A 21 2.61 -0.93 18.25
CA THR A 21 2.51 -1.92 17.16
C THR A 21 3.72 -1.90 16.23
N ILE A 22 4.31 -0.73 16.00
CA ILE A 22 5.55 -0.62 15.21
C ILE A 22 6.73 -1.21 15.98
N ILE A 23 6.70 -1.16 17.31
CA ILE A 23 7.83 -1.50 18.19
C ILE A 23 7.62 -2.83 18.97
N ALA A 24 6.36 -3.24 19.21
CA ALA A 24 6.05 -4.41 20.05
C ALA A 24 6.16 -5.73 19.28
N THR A 25 7.34 -6.33 19.32
CA THR A 25 7.68 -7.57 18.59
C THR A 25 6.88 -8.81 18.99
N HIS A 26 6.31 -8.86 20.20
CA HIS A 26 5.67 -10.07 20.74
C HIS A 26 4.14 -10.12 20.58
N LEU A 27 3.52 -9.08 20.04
CA LEU A 27 2.08 -9.03 19.74
C LEU A 27 1.76 -9.02 18.25
N ASN A 28 2.79 -8.96 17.41
CA ASN A 28 2.64 -8.74 15.98
C ASN A 28 1.85 -9.86 15.26
N GLU A 29 1.95 -11.10 15.75
CA GLU A 29 1.20 -12.25 15.22
C GLU A 29 -0.32 -12.15 15.39
N TYR A 30 -0.81 -11.27 16.30
CA TYR A 30 -2.23 -11.10 16.58
C TYR A 30 -2.91 -10.01 15.72
N PHE A 31 -2.14 -9.27 14.92
CA PHE A 31 -2.69 -8.19 14.08
C PHE A 31 -3.08 -8.61 12.67
N GLY A 32 -2.82 -9.85 12.30
CA GLY A 32 -3.15 -10.37 10.99
C GLY A 32 -3.15 -11.90 10.99
N PHE A 33 -3.44 -12.49 9.86
CA PHE A 33 -3.23 -13.94 9.68
C PHE A 33 -1.78 -14.21 9.34
N THR A 34 -1.18 -15.14 10.06
CA THR A 34 0.17 -15.64 9.77
C THR A 34 0.15 -16.59 8.57
N GLN A 35 1.33 -16.96 8.08
CA GLN A 35 1.45 -17.99 7.03
C GLN A 35 0.89 -19.34 7.49
N GLU A 36 1.01 -19.67 8.80
CA GLU A 36 0.47 -20.90 9.39
C GLU A 36 -1.07 -20.85 9.44
N ASP A 37 -1.63 -19.73 9.87
CA ASP A 37 -3.07 -19.52 9.87
C ASP A 37 -3.65 -19.67 8.46
N MET A 38 -2.98 -19.07 7.47
CA MET A 38 -3.38 -19.18 6.08
C MET A 38 -3.33 -20.61 5.55
N ALA A 39 -2.31 -21.37 5.89
CA ALA A 39 -2.20 -22.77 5.51
C ALA A 39 -3.36 -23.61 6.11
N TYR A 40 -3.74 -23.31 7.36
CA TYR A 40 -4.90 -23.92 8.00
C TYR A 40 -6.21 -23.53 7.33
N ILE A 41 -6.47 -22.24 7.13
CA ILE A 41 -7.70 -21.73 6.52
C ILE A 41 -7.89 -22.27 5.10
N LEU A 42 -6.87 -22.25 4.29
CA LEU A 42 -6.93 -22.72 2.91
C LEU A 42 -7.22 -24.23 2.83
N ARG A 43 -6.66 -25.01 3.75
CA ARG A 43 -6.91 -26.45 3.85
C ARG A 43 -8.33 -26.74 4.31
N ASP A 44 -8.81 -26.06 5.35
CA ASP A 44 -10.14 -26.25 5.92
C ASP A 44 -11.25 -25.88 4.92
N LEU A 45 -11.02 -24.86 4.10
CA LEU A 45 -11.96 -24.38 3.08
C LEU A 45 -11.79 -25.04 1.68
N ASP A 46 -10.86 -26.00 1.54
CA ASP A 46 -10.49 -26.63 0.25
C ASP A 46 -10.24 -25.56 -0.83
N ALA A 47 -9.32 -24.63 -0.52
CA ALA A 47 -9.06 -23.43 -1.31
C ALA A 47 -7.56 -23.22 -1.61
N GLN A 48 -6.76 -24.27 -1.62
CA GLN A 48 -5.30 -24.21 -1.82
C GLN A 48 -4.91 -23.57 -3.16
N GLU A 49 -5.77 -23.68 -4.16
CA GLU A 49 -5.59 -23.07 -5.48
C GLU A 49 -5.49 -21.53 -5.45
N TYR A 50 -6.00 -20.91 -4.38
CA TYR A 50 -5.94 -19.46 -4.19
C TYR A 50 -4.68 -19.00 -3.45
N ALA A 51 -3.84 -19.88 -2.94
CA ALA A 51 -2.73 -19.55 -2.04
C ALA A 51 -1.80 -18.46 -2.59
N ASP A 52 -1.29 -18.62 -3.80
CA ASP A 52 -0.37 -17.65 -4.42
C ASP A 52 -1.06 -16.31 -4.70
N LYS A 53 -2.31 -16.33 -5.11
CA LYS A 53 -3.08 -15.11 -5.36
C LYS A 53 -3.34 -14.34 -4.08
N ILE A 54 -3.75 -15.04 -3.02
CA ILE A 54 -3.99 -14.44 -1.70
C ILE A 54 -2.71 -13.85 -1.16
N LYS A 55 -1.60 -14.56 -1.29
CA LYS A 55 -0.29 -14.08 -0.87
C LYS A 55 0.07 -12.77 -1.58
N ASN A 56 -0.03 -12.71 -2.89
CA ASN A 56 0.32 -11.52 -3.65
C ASN A 56 -0.62 -10.33 -3.37
N TRP A 57 -1.88 -10.61 -3.03
CA TRP A 57 -2.90 -9.57 -2.87
C TRP A 57 -3.01 -9.05 -1.45
N TYR A 58 -2.78 -9.87 -0.42
CA TYR A 58 -3.16 -9.53 0.96
C TYR A 58 -2.06 -9.72 1.98
N ASP A 59 -0.92 -10.33 1.61
CA ASP A 59 0.28 -10.43 2.45
C ASP A 59 1.15 -9.16 2.32
N GLY A 60 2.15 -9.02 3.19
CA GLY A 60 3.23 -8.04 3.02
C GLY A 60 3.38 -7.02 4.14
N TYR A 61 2.55 -7.09 5.19
CA TYR A 61 2.81 -6.34 6.41
C TYR A 61 3.86 -7.09 7.22
N SER A 62 5.08 -6.60 7.18
CA SER A 62 6.23 -7.23 7.80
C SER A 62 6.54 -6.59 9.14
N PHE A 63 6.72 -7.41 10.16
CA PHE A 63 7.15 -6.99 11.49
C PHE A 63 8.52 -7.60 11.79
N ASP A 64 9.45 -6.77 12.25
CA ASP A 64 10.83 -7.17 12.60
C ASP A 64 11.62 -7.84 11.45
N GLY A 65 11.14 -7.71 10.21
CA GLY A 65 11.73 -8.35 9.03
C GLY A 65 11.68 -9.89 9.06
N VAL A 66 10.87 -10.49 9.93
CA VAL A 66 10.75 -11.95 10.10
C VAL A 66 9.32 -12.42 9.91
N LEU A 67 8.35 -11.73 10.51
CA LEU A 67 6.95 -12.09 10.44
C LEU A 67 6.24 -11.27 9.39
N SER A 68 5.60 -11.92 8.41
CA SER A 68 4.68 -11.31 7.48
C SER A 68 3.26 -11.74 7.79
N VAL A 69 2.33 -10.80 7.79
CA VAL A 69 0.91 -11.05 8.09
C VAL A 69 0.03 -10.56 6.97
N TYR A 70 -1.08 -11.27 6.80
CA TYR A 70 -2.12 -11.00 5.83
C TYR A 70 -3.22 -10.11 6.43
N SER A 71 -3.83 -9.26 5.61
CA SER A 71 -5.02 -8.49 5.99
C SER A 71 -6.20 -9.43 6.29
N PRO A 72 -6.69 -9.52 7.55
CA PRO A 72 -7.75 -10.47 7.90
C PRO A 72 -9.05 -10.18 7.17
N ARG A 73 -9.43 -8.91 7.03
CA ARG A 73 -10.66 -8.51 6.35
C ARG A 73 -10.66 -8.95 4.88
N SER A 74 -9.57 -8.72 4.19
CA SER A 74 -9.45 -9.03 2.76
C SER A 74 -9.41 -10.54 2.52
N VAL A 75 -8.70 -11.28 3.38
CA VAL A 75 -8.69 -12.75 3.36
C VAL A 75 -10.10 -13.31 3.59
N VAL A 76 -10.78 -12.90 4.66
CA VAL A 76 -12.14 -13.39 4.99
C VAL A 76 -13.11 -13.10 3.84
N ASN A 77 -13.10 -11.89 3.28
CA ASN A 77 -13.98 -11.56 2.17
C ASN A 77 -13.64 -12.35 0.89
N SER A 78 -12.35 -12.49 0.57
CA SER A 78 -11.93 -13.27 -0.60
C SER A 78 -12.36 -14.73 -0.50
N MET A 79 -12.27 -15.33 0.68
CA MET A 79 -12.73 -16.70 0.92
C MET A 79 -14.25 -16.80 0.88
N ARG A 80 -14.96 -15.84 1.50
CA ARG A 80 -16.43 -15.81 1.53
C ARG A 80 -17.04 -15.72 0.12
N PHE A 81 -16.45 -14.85 -0.72
CA PHE A 81 -16.97 -14.60 -2.06
C PHE A 81 -16.28 -15.44 -3.14
N ARG A 82 -15.30 -16.27 -2.79
CA ARG A 82 -14.45 -17.02 -3.73
C ARG A 82 -13.88 -16.15 -4.84
N LYS A 83 -13.51 -14.92 -4.50
CA LYS A 83 -13.04 -13.91 -5.45
C LYS A 83 -11.88 -13.12 -4.84
N ILE A 84 -10.79 -13.00 -5.59
CA ILE A 84 -9.71 -12.07 -5.29
C ILE A 84 -10.10 -10.71 -5.85
N SER A 85 -10.17 -9.72 -4.99
CA SER A 85 -10.59 -8.35 -5.34
C SER A 85 -10.05 -7.39 -4.29
N ASN A 86 -10.13 -6.10 -4.59
CA ASN A 86 -9.85 -5.08 -3.61
C ASN A 86 -11.04 -4.95 -2.63
N TYR A 87 -10.78 -5.23 -1.36
CA TYR A 87 -11.73 -5.11 -0.25
C TYR A 87 -11.39 -3.95 0.68
N TRP A 88 -10.22 -3.33 0.49
CA TRP A 88 -9.76 -2.17 1.25
C TRP A 88 -10.57 -0.93 0.93
N ASN A 89 -10.88 -0.67 -0.34
CA ASN A 89 -11.59 0.50 -0.83
C ASN A 89 -13.07 0.62 -0.41
N GLN A 90 -13.60 -0.40 0.27
CA GLN A 90 -14.96 -0.36 0.85
C GLN A 90 -15.05 0.44 2.16
N THR A 91 -13.97 1.09 2.54
CA THR A 91 -13.89 2.00 3.69
C THR A 91 -13.69 3.43 3.19
N GLU A 92 -14.04 4.44 3.97
CA GLU A 92 -13.90 5.88 3.66
C GLU A 92 -12.43 6.34 3.51
N THR A 93 -11.51 5.40 3.34
CA THR A 93 -10.06 5.61 3.40
C THR A 93 -9.46 6.13 2.09
N PHE A 94 -10.16 6.02 0.96
CA PHE A 94 -9.67 6.51 -0.34
C PHE A 94 -9.44 8.03 -0.34
N GLU A 95 -10.40 8.80 0.16
CA GLU A 95 -10.31 10.26 0.25
C GLU A 95 -9.15 10.70 1.17
N ALA A 96 -8.91 9.93 2.24
CA ALA A 96 -7.80 10.19 3.14
C ALA A 96 -6.45 9.99 2.44
N LEU A 97 -6.26 8.87 1.73
CA LEU A 97 -5.02 8.64 0.98
C LEU A 97 -4.76 9.75 -0.03
N GLN A 98 -5.78 10.14 -0.81
CA GLN A 98 -5.67 11.22 -1.79
C GLN A 98 -5.25 12.53 -1.13
N MET A 99 -5.89 12.89 -0.01
CA MET A 99 -5.55 14.12 0.72
C MET A 99 -4.09 14.14 1.16
N TYR A 100 -3.54 13.03 1.63
CA TYR A 100 -2.17 12.95 2.12
C TYR A 100 -1.14 12.94 1.00
N ILE A 101 -1.35 12.20 -0.09
CA ILE A 101 -0.40 12.16 -1.19
C ILE A 101 -0.43 13.43 -2.07
N ASP A 102 -1.53 14.20 -2.04
CA ASP A 102 -1.64 15.49 -2.73
C ASP A 102 -1.01 16.64 -1.91
N MET A 103 -0.55 16.39 -0.69
CA MET A 103 0.24 17.37 0.06
C MET A 103 1.52 17.69 -0.71
N ASN A 104 1.78 18.98 -0.89
CA ASN A 104 2.90 19.45 -1.73
C ASN A 104 4.21 19.46 -0.94
N PHE A 105 4.65 18.30 -0.41
CA PHE A 105 5.97 18.12 0.14
C PHE A 105 6.98 17.79 -0.96
N GLU A 106 8.19 18.34 -0.83
CA GLU A 106 9.30 18.05 -1.71
C GLU A 106 9.61 16.53 -1.64
N HIS A 107 9.74 15.88 -2.79
CA HIS A 107 10.01 14.44 -2.96
C HIS A 107 8.86 13.46 -2.63
N LEU A 108 7.82 13.81 -1.90
CA LEU A 108 6.73 12.88 -1.55
C LEU A 108 6.12 12.19 -2.79
N LYS A 109 5.99 12.93 -3.90
CA LYS A 109 5.46 12.37 -5.16
C LYS A 109 6.41 11.35 -5.78
N ASP A 110 7.70 11.64 -5.77
CA ASP A 110 8.72 10.76 -6.31
C ASP A 110 8.82 9.47 -5.47
N ASP A 111 8.72 9.59 -4.15
CA ASP A 111 8.68 8.46 -3.22
C ASP A 111 7.46 7.57 -3.44
N VAL A 112 6.28 8.17 -3.58
CA VAL A 112 5.05 7.41 -3.89
C VAL A 112 5.19 6.66 -5.22
N LEU A 113 5.78 7.29 -6.24
CA LEU A 113 6.02 6.64 -7.54
C LEU A 113 7.01 5.50 -7.46
N SER A 114 8.13 5.69 -6.75
CA SER A 114 9.12 4.64 -6.49
C SER A 114 8.47 3.45 -5.76
N MET A 115 7.62 3.70 -4.77
CA MET A 115 6.89 2.64 -4.07
C MET A 115 5.84 1.95 -4.98
N ILE A 116 5.15 2.68 -5.85
CA ILE A 116 4.27 2.07 -6.87
C ILE A 116 5.08 1.20 -7.83
N ALA A 117 6.30 1.58 -8.17
CA ALA A 117 7.22 0.77 -8.98
C ALA A 117 7.74 -0.48 -8.25
N GLY A 118 7.55 -0.57 -6.93
CA GLY A 118 7.95 -1.70 -6.09
C GLY A 118 9.24 -1.48 -5.32
N GLU A 119 9.74 -0.26 -5.28
CA GLU A 119 10.92 0.11 -4.51
C GLU A 119 10.56 0.40 -3.05
N SER A 120 11.57 0.46 -2.19
CA SER A 120 11.43 0.89 -0.79
C SER A 120 12.08 2.26 -0.62
N VAL A 121 11.45 3.12 0.17
CA VAL A 121 11.88 4.49 0.42
C VAL A 121 12.31 4.63 1.89
N ALA A 122 13.37 5.37 2.15
CA ALA A 122 13.83 5.65 3.51
C ALA A 122 12.84 6.58 4.21
N VAL A 123 12.60 6.36 5.51
CA VAL A 123 11.70 7.19 6.32
C VAL A 123 12.26 7.37 7.72
N ASN A 124 12.16 8.58 8.25
CA ASN A 124 12.46 8.89 9.63
C ASN A 124 11.16 8.99 10.45
N THR A 125 10.83 7.92 11.17
CA THR A 125 9.62 7.86 12.01
C THR A 125 9.78 8.56 13.36
N GLU A 126 10.98 8.95 13.76
CA GLU A 126 11.26 9.54 15.08
C GLU A 126 10.82 11.01 15.18
N SER A 127 10.68 11.70 14.05
CA SER A 127 10.24 13.11 14.01
C SER A 127 8.73 13.28 14.12
N PHE A 128 7.97 12.19 13.91
CA PHE A 128 6.52 12.25 13.90
C PHE A 128 5.96 12.55 15.30
N THR A 129 5.44 13.74 15.45
CA THR A 129 4.63 14.10 16.62
C THR A 129 3.18 13.80 16.27
N ASN A 130 2.52 12.98 17.03
CA ASN A 130 1.18 12.43 16.84
C ASN A 130 0.06 13.49 16.70
N ASP A 131 0.41 14.68 16.25
CA ASP A 131 -0.51 15.76 15.94
C ASP A 131 -0.88 15.69 14.45
N MET A 132 -2.01 15.06 14.16
CA MET A 132 -2.56 14.94 12.81
C MET A 132 -2.87 16.30 12.13
N ALA A 133 -2.69 17.41 12.84
CA ALA A 133 -2.96 18.75 12.33
C ALA A 133 -1.74 19.45 11.73
N THR A 134 -0.53 18.97 12.00
CA THR A 134 0.71 19.67 11.60
C THR A 134 1.74 18.74 10.99
N PHE A 135 1.55 18.40 9.72
CA PHE A 135 2.61 17.78 8.92
C PHE A 135 3.66 18.82 8.54
N ARG A 136 4.91 18.55 8.82
CA ARG A 136 6.04 19.45 8.55
C ARG A 136 6.94 18.93 7.44
N THR A 137 7.00 17.62 7.29
CA THR A 137 7.89 16.92 6.35
C THR A 137 7.15 15.80 5.64
N GLU A 138 7.73 15.30 4.56
CA GLU A 138 7.28 14.09 3.89
C GLU A 138 7.30 12.87 4.81
N ASP A 139 8.31 12.78 5.71
CA ASP A 139 8.42 11.72 6.70
C ASP A 139 7.20 11.64 7.63
N ASP A 140 6.62 12.79 7.99
CA ASP A 140 5.39 12.82 8.81
C ASP A 140 4.22 12.19 8.05
N VAL A 141 4.09 12.47 6.75
CA VAL A 141 3.05 11.89 5.91
C VAL A 141 3.27 10.39 5.73
N LEU A 142 4.49 9.97 5.40
CA LEU A 142 4.84 8.56 5.25
C LEU A 142 4.61 7.79 6.55
N THR A 143 4.97 8.36 7.71
CA THR A 143 4.73 7.77 9.02
C THR A 143 3.23 7.63 9.30
N LEU A 144 2.43 8.64 8.98
CA LEU A 144 0.98 8.51 9.11
C LEU A 144 0.43 7.40 8.21
N LEU A 145 0.90 7.28 6.97
CA LEU A 145 0.47 6.22 6.05
C LEU A 145 0.85 4.82 6.54
N ILE A 146 1.96 4.67 7.30
CA ILE A 146 2.25 3.42 8.03
C ILE A 146 1.16 3.15 9.06
N HIS A 147 0.83 4.14 9.88
CA HIS A 147 -0.19 4.01 10.92
C HIS A 147 -1.58 3.70 10.37
N LEU A 148 -1.92 4.22 9.22
CA LEU A 148 -3.18 3.93 8.54
C LEU A 148 -3.17 2.58 7.79
N GLY A 149 -2.04 1.89 7.72
CA GLY A 149 -1.90 0.60 7.04
C GLY A 149 -1.74 0.69 5.52
N TYR A 150 -1.42 1.87 4.98
CA TYR A 150 -1.11 2.04 3.56
C TYR A 150 0.33 1.69 3.21
N LEU A 151 1.23 1.69 4.19
CA LEU A 151 2.63 1.35 4.02
C LEU A 151 3.05 0.28 5.03
N ALA A 152 3.93 -0.60 4.60
CA ALA A 152 4.66 -1.52 5.46
C ALA A 152 6.02 -0.93 5.80
N TYR A 153 6.38 -0.93 7.07
CA TYR A 153 7.64 -0.41 7.59
C TYR A 153 8.60 -1.55 7.95
N ASP A 154 9.86 -1.39 7.59
CA ASP A 154 10.95 -2.27 8.01
C ASP A 154 11.87 -1.51 8.98
N ASP A 155 11.81 -1.88 10.25
CA ASP A 155 12.58 -1.23 11.31
C ASP A 155 14.10 -1.42 11.15
N LYS A 156 14.55 -2.52 10.53
CA LYS A 156 15.98 -2.80 10.32
C LYS A 156 16.61 -1.91 9.29
N THR A 157 15.89 -1.68 8.19
CA THR A 157 16.35 -0.86 7.07
C THR A 157 15.87 0.58 7.16
N LYS A 158 14.95 0.88 8.10
CA LYS A 158 14.28 2.18 8.22
C LYS A 158 13.64 2.63 6.92
N THR A 159 12.97 1.68 6.24
CA THR A 159 12.33 1.93 4.95
C THR A 159 10.85 1.57 4.97
N VAL A 160 10.10 2.21 4.08
CA VAL A 160 8.70 1.91 3.81
C VAL A 160 8.51 1.42 2.39
N LYS A 161 7.49 0.59 2.19
CA LYS A 161 7.03 0.13 0.88
C LYS A 161 5.53 -0.12 0.88
N ILE A 162 4.94 -0.17 -0.30
CA ILE A 162 3.56 -0.63 -0.46
C ILE A 162 3.52 -2.14 -0.18
N PRO A 163 2.68 -2.61 0.78
CA PRO A 163 2.74 -3.99 1.27
C PRO A 163 2.35 -5.03 0.22
N ASN A 164 1.34 -4.76 -0.59
CA ASN A 164 0.72 -5.78 -1.45
C ASN A 164 -0.03 -5.17 -2.64
N SER A 165 -0.57 -6.06 -3.51
CA SER A 165 -1.26 -5.65 -4.72
C SER A 165 -2.59 -4.94 -4.45
N GLU A 166 -3.27 -5.24 -3.34
CA GLU A 166 -4.51 -4.58 -2.94
C GLU A 166 -4.27 -3.09 -2.68
N ILE A 167 -3.30 -2.78 -1.82
CA ILE A 167 -2.93 -1.40 -1.48
C ILE A 167 -2.28 -0.68 -2.67
N ARG A 168 -1.48 -1.40 -3.46
CA ARG A 168 -0.92 -0.84 -4.69
C ARG A 168 -2.00 -0.37 -5.66
N ALA A 169 -3.08 -1.12 -5.80
CA ALA A 169 -4.22 -0.73 -6.63
C ALA A 169 -4.86 0.57 -6.13
N GLU A 170 -4.93 0.79 -4.80
CA GLU A 170 -5.42 2.05 -4.22
C GLU A 170 -4.52 3.23 -4.59
N TYR A 171 -3.20 3.10 -4.45
CA TYR A 171 -2.26 4.14 -4.87
C TYR A 171 -2.39 4.47 -6.35
N VAL A 172 -2.43 3.47 -7.22
CA VAL A 172 -2.60 3.66 -8.67
C VAL A 172 -3.91 4.36 -9.00
N ASN A 173 -5.01 3.96 -8.34
CA ASN A 173 -6.31 4.60 -8.54
C ASN A 173 -6.28 6.06 -8.08
N THR A 174 -5.70 6.33 -6.91
CA THR A 174 -5.60 7.67 -6.33
C THR A 174 -4.78 8.59 -7.24
N VAL A 175 -3.59 8.17 -7.66
CA VAL A 175 -2.72 8.92 -8.57
C VAL A 175 -3.40 9.16 -9.93
N SER A 176 -4.22 8.23 -10.40
CA SER A 176 -4.94 8.36 -11.68
C SER A 176 -6.07 9.41 -11.64
N VAL A 177 -6.61 9.69 -10.44
CA VAL A 177 -7.68 10.69 -10.23
C VAL A 177 -7.11 12.05 -9.83
N SER A 178 -5.96 12.06 -9.16
CA SER A 178 -5.26 13.28 -8.73
C SER A 178 -4.67 14.03 -9.92
N ASP A 179 -4.38 15.34 -9.73
CA ASP A 179 -3.78 16.21 -10.77
C ASP A 179 -2.26 15.92 -10.97
N TRP A 180 -1.92 14.66 -11.14
CA TRP A 180 -0.58 14.17 -11.46
C TRP A 180 -0.41 13.95 -12.97
N GLY A 181 -0.98 14.81 -13.77
CA GLY A 181 -1.11 14.83 -15.24
C GLY A 181 -0.21 13.90 -16.06
N SER A 182 1.11 14.11 -16.02
CA SER A 182 2.07 13.28 -16.77
C SER A 182 2.18 11.85 -16.25
N VAL A 183 2.07 11.66 -14.93
CA VAL A 183 2.18 10.36 -14.28
C VAL A 183 0.93 9.51 -14.50
N SER A 184 -0.24 10.11 -14.36
CA SER A 184 -1.52 9.45 -14.66
C SER A 184 -1.55 8.97 -16.11
N LYS A 185 -1.05 9.80 -17.05
CA LYS A 185 -0.89 9.41 -18.45
C LYS A 185 0.08 8.23 -18.61
N ALA A 186 1.26 8.30 -18.00
CA ALA A 186 2.28 7.24 -18.11
C ALA A 186 1.79 5.89 -17.54
N LEU A 187 1.07 5.91 -16.42
CA LEU A 187 0.47 4.69 -15.85
C LEU A 187 -0.57 4.08 -16.78
N LYS A 188 -1.43 4.92 -17.39
CA LYS A 188 -2.43 4.47 -18.36
C LYS A 188 -1.78 3.91 -19.62
N ASP A 189 -0.82 4.61 -20.18
CA ASP A 189 -0.09 4.19 -21.38
C ASP A 189 0.66 2.88 -21.13
N SER A 190 1.24 2.68 -19.93
CA SER A 190 1.86 1.43 -19.50
C SER A 190 0.86 0.28 -19.41
N ALA A 191 -0.33 0.51 -18.82
CA ALA A 191 -1.37 -0.50 -18.72
C ALA A 191 -1.92 -0.90 -20.10
N ASP A 192 -2.14 0.09 -21.00
CA ASP A 192 -2.59 -0.13 -22.37
C ASP A 192 -1.55 -0.91 -23.18
N THR A 193 -0.25 -0.61 -22.99
CA THR A 193 0.86 -1.33 -23.62
C THR A 193 0.93 -2.78 -23.14
N LEU A 194 0.80 -3.03 -21.85
CA LEU A 194 0.71 -4.38 -21.29
C LEU A 194 -0.45 -5.17 -21.87
N ASN A 195 -1.63 -4.57 -21.93
CA ASN A 195 -2.80 -5.19 -22.55
C ASN A 195 -2.58 -5.51 -24.05
N ALA A 196 -1.91 -4.62 -24.77
CA ALA A 196 -1.54 -4.87 -26.18
C ALA A 196 -0.56 -6.04 -26.33
N ILE A 197 0.42 -6.19 -25.43
CA ILE A 197 1.35 -7.33 -25.39
C ILE A 197 0.57 -8.64 -25.16
N TRP A 198 -0.29 -8.70 -24.13
CA TRP A 198 -1.10 -9.88 -23.83
C TRP A 198 -2.04 -10.30 -24.96
N GLN A 199 -2.49 -9.34 -25.77
CA GLN A 199 -3.37 -9.58 -26.90
C GLN A 199 -2.63 -9.78 -28.23
N GLY A 200 -1.28 -9.77 -28.20
CA GLY A 200 -0.45 -9.95 -29.39
C GLY A 200 -0.58 -8.81 -30.43
N ARG A 201 -0.91 -7.59 -29.98
CA ARG A 201 -1.09 -6.41 -30.87
C ARG A 201 0.25 -5.70 -31.09
N GLU A 202 1.13 -6.30 -31.92
CA GLU A 202 2.51 -5.86 -32.15
C GLU A 202 2.63 -4.40 -32.58
N GLU A 203 1.74 -3.93 -33.48
CA GLU A 203 1.78 -2.56 -33.97
C GLU A 203 1.48 -1.52 -32.86
N GLN A 204 0.58 -1.83 -31.93
CA GLN A 204 0.28 -0.95 -30.81
C GLN A 204 1.44 -0.90 -29.81
N VAL A 205 2.06 -2.04 -29.55
CA VAL A 205 3.26 -2.14 -28.68
C VAL A 205 4.41 -1.35 -29.27
N SER A 206 4.69 -1.50 -30.57
CA SER A 206 5.74 -0.76 -31.25
C SER A 206 5.53 0.74 -31.17
N LYS A 207 4.31 1.23 -31.43
CA LYS A 207 3.99 2.66 -31.32
C LYS A 207 4.13 3.20 -29.90
N ALA A 208 3.71 2.43 -28.89
CA ALA A 208 3.81 2.84 -27.49
C ALA A 208 5.27 2.97 -27.04
N ILE A 209 6.14 2.02 -27.44
CA ILE A 209 7.57 2.06 -27.16
C ILE A 209 8.25 3.24 -27.88
N GLU A 210 7.91 3.47 -29.15
CA GLU A 210 8.45 4.57 -29.93
C GLU A 210 8.07 5.93 -29.33
N GLN A 211 6.84 6.09 -28.87
CA GLN A 211 6.35 7.31 -28.23
C GLN A 211 7.05 7.54 -26.87
N ALA A 212 7.20 6.51 -26.04
CA ALA A 212 7.91 6.61 -24.77
C ALA A 212 9.38 7.00 -24.97
N HIS A 213 10.03 6.48 -26.02
CA HIS A 213 11.40 6.81 -26.35
C HIS A 213 11.54 8.25 -26.84
N PHE A 214 10.56 8.74 -27.58
CA PHE A 214 10.54 10.11 -28.08
C PHE A 214 10.35 11.12 -26.95
N GLU A 215 9.43 10.87 -26.01
CA GLU A 215 9.16 11.71 -24.85
C GLU A 215 10.40 11.79 -23.92
N THR A 216 11.12 10.68 -23.74
CA THR A 216 12.33 10.64 -22.89
C THR A 216 13.52 11.36 -23.53
N SER A 217 13.64 11.40 -24.86
CA SER A 217 14.73 12.06 -25.56
C SER A 217 14.63 13.60 -25.54
N HIS A 218 13.47 14.17 -25.25
CA HIS A 218 13.27 15.62 -25.15
C HIS A 218 13.61 16.21 -23.77
N ILE A 219 13.87 15.38 -22.75
CA ILE A 219 14.21 15.83 -21.39
C ILE A 219 15.73 16.10 -21.21
N GLN A 220 16.55 15.82 -22.20
CA GLN A 220 18.02 15.94 -22.12
C GLN A 220 18.61 17.26 -22.68
N TYR A 221 17.84 18.34 -22.79
CA TYR A 221 18.39 19.67 -23.15
C TYR A 221 17.80 20.78 -22.31
#